data_a22ffd189df9db6c135ed040b3a74013
#
_entry.id   a22ffd189df9db6c135ed040b3a74013
#
_cell.length_a   1.000
_cell.length_b   1.000
_cell.length_c   1.000
_cell.angle_alpha   90.00
_cell.angle_beta   90.00
_cell.angle_gamma   90.00
#
_symmetry.space_group_name_H-M   'P 1'
#
loop_
_entity.id
_entity.type
_entity.pdbx_description
1 polymer ?
#
loop_
_entity_poly.entity_id
_entity_poly.type
_entity_poly.pdbx_seq_one_letter_code
_entity_poly.pdbx_strand_id
1 'polypeptide(L)'
;MIKVIGVRFRNAGKIYYFDPAGREIHTGDHVIVETARGIEYGYVVLGSREVPDDKVVQPLKSVIRMASKEDEEVELKNHEKEKEAFRICKEKIRKHGLQMKLIDAEYTFDNNKVLFYFTADGRIDFRELVKDLASVFKTRIELRQVGVRDETKIVGGIGICGRPLCCHSYLSEFIPVSIKMAKEQNLSLNPTKISGVCGRLMCCLKNEEETYEELNSKLPNVGDYVTTDDGLK
;
A
#
# COMPACT_ATOMS: atom_id res chain seq x y z
N MET A 1 -25.84 8.97 -6.95
CA MET A 1 -24.69 8.79 -7.87
C MET A 1 -23.85 10.04 -7.86
N ILE A 2 -22.57 9.95 -7.56
CA ILE A 2 -21.63 11.08 -7.54
C ILE A 2 -20.54 10.81 -8.59
N LYS A 3 -20.21 11.82 -9.39
CA LYS A 3 -19.11 11.74 -10.38
C LYS A 3 -17.78 11.88 -9.65
N VAL A 4 -16.91 10.89 -9.80
CA VAL A 4 -15.59 10.85 -9.14
C VAL A 4 -14.51 10.40 -10.09
N ILE A 5 -13.26 10.65 -9.69
CA ILE A 5 -12.06 9.99 -10.21
C ILE A 5 -11.40 9.21 -9.10
N GLY A 6 -10.67 8.15 -9.45
CA GLY A 6 -9.87 7.38 -8.49
C GLY A 6 -8.39 7.72 -8.62
N VAL A 7 -7.82 8.25 -7.56
CA VAL A 7 -6.42 8.70 -7.50
C VAL A 7 -5.61 7.82 -6.55
N ARG A 8 -4.38 7.53 -6.92
CA ARG A 8 -3.42 6.76 -6.14
C ARG A 8 -2.12 7.57 -6.01
N PHE A 9 -1.49 7.52 -4.82
CA PHE A 9 -0.26 8.25 -4.51
C PHE A 9 0.98 7.36 -4.47
N ARG A 10 0.80 6.03 -4.40
CA ARG A 10 1.89 5.04 -4.37
C ARG A 10 1.48 3.78 -5.13
N ASN A 11 2.46 3.04 -5.65
CA ASN A 11 2.21 1.72 -6.23
C ASN A 11 1.47 0.82 -5.22
N ALA A 12 0.44 0.10 -5.68
CA ALA A 12 -0.45 -0.71 -4.85
C ALA A 12 -1.07 0.04 -3.64
N GLY A 13 -1.02 1.38 -3.62
CA GLY A 13 -1.68 2.21 -2.61
C GLY A 13 -3.19 2.12 -2.70
N LYS A 14 -3.88 2.52 -1.63
CA LYS A 14 -5.33 2.69 -1.64
C LYS A 14 -5.74 3.71 -2.70
N ILE A 15 -6.86 3.44 -3.36
CA ILE A 15 -7.48 4.40 -4.30
C ILE A 15 -8.37 5.33 -3.48
N TYR A 16 -8.18 6.62 -3.67
CA TYR A 16 -8.99 7.66 -3.05
C TYR A 16 -9.84 8.34 -4.10
N TYR A 17 -11.09 8.59 -3.78
CA TYR A 17 -12.01 9.27 -4.67
C TYR A 17 -11.94 10.78 -4.49
N PHE A 18 -11.94 11.51 -5.62
CA PHE A 18 -11.98 12.97 -5.68
C PHE A 18 -13.03 13.42 -6.69
N ASP A 19 -13.60 14.60 -6.45
CA ASP A 19 -14.47 15.28 -7.40
C ASP A 19 -13.60 15.84 -8.53
N PRO A 20 -13.90 15.50 -9.81
CA PRO A 20 -13.17 16.05 -10.95
C PRO A 20 -13.36 17.56 -11.13
N ALA A 21 -14.24 18.22 -10.38
CA ALA A 21 -14.53 19.65 -10.45
C ALA A 21 -14.86 20.14 -11.88
N GLY A 22 -15.71 19.38 -12.59
CA GLY A 22 -16.13 19.69 -13.96
C GLY A 22 -15.08 19.46 -15.05
N ARG A 23 -13.89 18.94 -14.70
CA ARG A 23 -12.82 18.62 -15.66
C ARG A 23 -13.05 17.25 -16.29
N GLU A 24 -12.57 17.10 -17.51
CA GLU A 24 -12.47 15.80 -18.16
C GLU A 24 -11.10 15.18 -17.80
N ILE A 25 -11.12 14.11 -17.01
CA ILE A 25 -9.94 13.48 -16.46
C ILE A 25 -9.98 11.99 -16.81
N HIS A 26 -8.90 11.49 -17.42
CA HIS A 26 -8.79 10.11 -17.90
C HIS A 26 -7.84 9.28 -17.03
N THR A 27 -7.95 7.98 -17.15
CA THR A 27 -6.98 7.06 -16.56
C THR A 27 -5.61 7.28 -17.18
N GLY A 28 -4.58 7.41 -16.34
CA GLY A 28 -3.21 7.73 -16.74
C GLY A 28 -2.84 9.21 -16.58
N ASP A 29 -3.82 10.08 -16.38
CA ASP A 29 -3.56 11.49 -16.07
C ASP A 29 -2.95 11.65 -14.68
N HIS A 30 -2.32 12.81 -14.47
CA HIS A 30 -1.81 13.22 -13.17
C HIS A 30 -2.53 14.47 -12.68
N VAL A 31 -2.80 14.52 -11.39
CA VAL A 31 -3.57 15.59 -10.76
C VAL A 31 -2.93 16.08 -9.48
N ILE A 32 -3.12 17.35 -9.20
CA ILE A 32 -2.80 17.96 -7.92
C ILE A 32 -4.07 18.00 -7.08
N VAL A 33 -3.98 17.40 -5.90
CA VAL A 33 -5.10 17.29 -4.96
C VAL A 33 -4.69 17.72 -3.56
N GLU A 34 -5.66 18.12 -2.75
CA GLU A 34 -5.44 18.35 -1.34
C GLU A 34 -5.87 17.13 -0.51
N THR A 35 -4.97 16.65 0.33
CA THR A 35 -5.26 15.54 1.26
C THR A 35 -5.14 16.00 2.71
N ALA A 36 -5.34 15.10 3.65
CA ALA A 36 -5.05 15.38 5.07
C ALA A 36 -3.55 15.60 5.34
N ARG A 37 -2.68 15.24 4.41
CA ARG A 37 -1.22 15.42 4.52
C ARG A 37 -0.74 16.75 3.96
N GLY A 38 -1.52 17.36 3.10
CA GLY A 38 -1.21 18.58 2.35
C GLY A 38 -1.54 18.43 0.87
N ILE A 39 -0.88 19.21 0.03
CA ILE A 39 -0.97 19.10 -1.42
C ILE A 39 -0.14 17.91 -1.89
N GLU A 40 -0.73 17.05 -2.70
CA GLU A 40 -0.09 15.85 -3.21
C GLU A 40 -0.25 15.72 -4.73
N TYR A 41 0.77 15.14 -5.36
CA TYR A 41 0.78 14.73 -6.76
C TYR A 41 0.20 13.32 -6.86
N GLY A 42 -0.87 13.13 -7.62
CA GLY A 42 -1.60 11.87 -7.68
C GLY A 42 -1.73 11.30 -9.09
N TYR A 43 -1.71 9.96 -9.17
CA TYR A 43 -1.92 9.20 -10.40
C TYR A 43 -3.39 8.83 -10.52
N VAL A 44 -4.04 9.17 -11.62
CA VAL A 44 -5.42 8.79 -11.91
C VAL A 44 -5.45 7.35 -12.42
N VAL A 45 -5.91 6.45 -11.57
CA VAL A 45 -6.05 5.01 -11.90
C VAL A 45 -7.46 4.66 -12.36
N LEU A 46 -8.43 5.50 -12.04
CA LEU A 46 -9.81 5.39 -12.50
C LEU A 46 -10.25 6.77 -13.01
N GLY A 47 -10.47 6.88 -14.32
CA GLY A 47 -11.00 8.08 -14.94
C GLY A 47 -12.43 8.42 -14.47
N SER A 48 -12.96 9.54 -14.91
CA SER A 48 -14.27 10.05 -14.49
C SER A 48 -15.36 9.00 -14.64
N ARG A 49 -16.04 8.67 -13.53
CA ARG A 49 -17.15 7.72 -13.46
C ARG A 49 -18.15 8.08 -12.38
N GLU A 50 -19.34 7.56 -12.49
CA GLU A 50 -20.35 7.65 -11.43
C GLU A 50 -20.23 6.48 -10.47
N VAL A 51 -20.28 6.76 -9.18
CA VAL A 51 -20.29 5.75 -8.11
C VAL A 51 -21.45 6.02 -7.16
N PRO A 52 -21.96 4.97 -6.47
CA PRO A 52 -22.94 5.15 -5.41
C PRO A 52 -22.39 6.00 -4.26
N ASP A 53 -23.24 6.82 -3.66
CA ASP A 53 -22.86 7.77 -2.60
C ASP A 53 -22.29 7.08 -1.34
N ASP A 54 -22.73 5.87 -1.06
CA ASP A 54 -22.28 5.03 0.06
C ASP A 54 -20.83 4.55 -0.06
N LYS A 55 -20.28 4.56 -1.28
CA LYS A 55 -18.87 4.20 -1.55
C LYS A 55 -17.90 5.38 -1.45
N VAL A 56 -18.39 6.58 -1.21
CA VAL A 56 -17.60 7.81 -1.18
C VAL A 56 -17.53 8.37 0.22
N VAL A 57 -16.32 8.62 0.71
CA VAL A 57 -16.11 9.25 2.02
C VAL A 57 -16.38 10.75 1.90
N GLN A 58 -17.35 11.23 2.66
CA GLN A 58 -17.70 12.66 2.71
C GLN A 58 -16.89 13.40 3.80
N PRO A 59 -16.57 14.69 3.61
CA PRO A 59 -16.78 15.48 2.40
C PRO A 59 -15.80 15.09 1.27
N LEU A 60 -16.34 14.95 0.04
CA LEU A 60 -15.53 14.66 -1.13
C LEU A 60 -14.68 15.87 -1.50
N LYS A 61 -13.36 15.72 -1.52
CA LYS A 61 -12.44 16.77 -1.92
C LYS A 61 -12.34 16.85 -3.45
N SER A 62 -12.18 18.06 -3.96
CA SER A 62 -12.06 18.30 -5.39
C SER A 62 -10.60 18.28 -5.85
N VAL A 63 -10.39 17.94 -7.11
CA VAL A 63 -9.13 18.15 -7.81
C VAL A 63 -8.83 19.64 -7.90
N ILE A 64 -7.65 20.04 -7.44
CA ILE A 64 -7.21 21.46 -7.55
C ILE A 64 -6.99 21.80 -9.02
N ARG A 65 -6.17 21.00 -9.70
CA ARG A 65 -5.86 21.14 -11.14
C ARG A 65 -5.22 19.87 -11.70
N MET A 66 -5.14 19.81 -13.03
CA MET A 66 -4.26 18.86 -13.71
C MET A 66 -2.80 19.17 -13.39
N ALA A 67 -1.97 18.15 -13.31
CA ALA A 67 -0.54 18.33 -13.16
C ALA A 67 0.08 18.86 -14.45
N SER A 68 1.02 19.78 -14.32
CA SER A 68 1.84 20.30 -15.42
C SER A 68 3.16 19.53 -15.53
N LYS A 69 3.93 19.82 -16.59
CA LYS A 69 5.30 19.28 -16.72
C LYS A 69 6.22 19.76 -15.60
N GLU A 70 6.04 20.99 -15.16
CA GLU A 70 6.80 21.54 -14.03
C GLU A 70 6.50 20.78 -12.73
N ASP A 71 5.25 20.35 -12.52
CA ASP A 71 4.88 19.51 -11.36
C ASP A 71 5.55 18.13 -11.42
N GLU A 72 5.62 17.53 -12.60
CA GLU A 72 6.33 16.27 -12.81
C GLU A 72 7.83 16.42 -12.48
N GLU A 73 8.45 17.52 -12.90
CA GLU A 73 9.85 17.82 -12.55
C GLU A 73 10.03 18.01 -11.05
N VAL A 74 9.07 18.64 -10.37
CA VAL A 74 9.11 18.81 -8.90
C VAL A 74 9.02 17.45 -8.22
N GLU A 75 8.13 16.58 -8.67
CA GLU A 75 7.96 15.23 -8.13
C GLU A 75 9.24 14.40 -8.32
N LEU A 76 9.84 14.44 -9.50
CA LEU A 76 11.13 13.77 -9.77
C LEU A 76 12.24 14.27 -8.85
N LYS A 77 12.35 15.60 -8.66
CA LYS A 77 13.32 16.18 -7.73
C LYS A 77 13.05 15.78 -6.28
N ASN A 78 11.79 15.64 -5.89
CA ASN A 78 11.43 15.17 -4.55
C ASN A 78 11.89 13.72 -4.35
N HIS A 79 11.71 12.84 -5.32
CA HIS A 79 12.22 11.47 -5.26
C HIS A 79 13.76 11.38 -5.15
N GLU A 80 14.48 12.31 -5.75
CA GLU A 80 15.95 12.38 -5.55
C GLU A 80 16.29 12.83 -4.13
N LYS A 81 15.61 13.86 -3.60
CA LYS A 81 15.78 14.32 -2.23
C LYS A 81 15.42 13.24 -1.20
N GLU A 82 14.42 12.40 -1.47
CA GLU A 82 14.01 11.28 -0.61
C GLU A 82 15.15 10.28 -0.42
N LYS A 83 15.87 9.94 -1.49
CA LYS A 83 17.04 9.05 -1.43
C LYS A 83 18.15 9.63 -0.54
N GLU A 84 18.41 10.93 -0.67
CA GLU A 84 19.39 11.62 0.16
C GLU A 84 18.90 11.72 1.62
N ALA A 85 17.63 12.07 1.83
CA ALA A 85 17.03 12.13 3.16
C ALA A 85 17.07 10.76 3.87
N PHE A 86 16.81 9.68 3.14
CA PHE A 86 16.93 8.32 3.65
C PHE A 86 18.37 8.02 4.14
N ARG A 87 19.37 8.38 3.33
CA ARG A 87 20.78 8.16 3.68
C ARG A 87 21.16 8.93 4.95
N ILE A 88 20.83 10.21 5.00
CA ILE A 88 21.11 11.09 6.16
C ILE A 88 20.41 10.57 7.41
N CYS A 89 19.12 10.26 7.33
CA CYS A 89 18.35 9.75 8.47
C CYS A 89 18.94 8.43 9.00
N LYS A 90 19.35 7.51 8.13
CA LYS A 90 19.99 6.25 8.50
C LYS A 90 21.31 6.46 9.26
N GLU A 91 22.13 7.43 8.85
CA GLU A 91 23.35 7.81 9.56
C GLU A 91 23.06 8.41 10.95
N LYS A 92 22.05 9.28 11.03
CA LYS A 92 21.61 9.89 12.30
C LYS A 92 21.05 8.85 13.27
N ILE A 93 20.24 7.89 12.81
CA ILE A 93 19.75 6.78 13.63
C ILE A 93 20.93 6.01 14.25
N ARG A 94 21.97 5.71 13.47
CA ARG A 94 23.17 5.03 13.96
C ARG A 94 23.90 5.88 15.01
N LYS A 95 24.08 7.18 14.76
CA LYS A 95 24.74 8.12 15.66
C LYS A 95 24.02 8.22 17.01
N HIS A 96 22.69 8.23 17.00
CA HIS A 96 21.87 8.25 18.21
C HIS A 96 21.69 6.85 18.87
N GLY A 97 22.24 5.78 18.30
CA GLY A 97 22.18 4.42 18.85
C GLY A 97 20.76 3.85 18.95
N LEU A 98 19.83 4.33 18.12
CA LEU A 98 18.43 3.93 18.21
C LEU A 98 18.20 2.54 17.58
N GLN A 99 17.49 1.68 18.30
CA GLN A 99 17.14 0.32 17.86
C GLN A 99 15.88 0.38 16.96
N MET A 100 16.03 0.98 15.79
CA MET A 100 14.97 1.12 14.78
C MET A 100 15.55 0.91 13.39
N LYS A 101 14.71 0.36 12.49
CA LYS A 101 15.06 0.16 11.08
C LYS A 101 14.30 1.17 10.24
N LEU A 102 15.00 2.06 9.58
CA LEU A 102 14.41 2.96 8.60
C LEU A 102 13.99 2.17 7.35
N ILE A 103 12.77 2.37 6.90
CA ILE A 103 12.17 1.66 5.76
C ILE A 103 12.08 2.56 4.54
N ASP A 104 11.63 3.82 4.71
CA ASP A 104 11.39 4.74 3.61
C ASP A 104 11.43 6.20 4.08
N ALA A 105 11.60 7.13 3.14
CA ALA A 105 11.50 8.56 3.35
C ALA A 105 10.65 9.16 2.22
N GLU A 106 9.74 10.08 2.54
CA GLU A 106 8.80 10.69 1.61
C GLU A 106 8.70 12.18 1.86
N TYR A 107 8.86 13.00 0.83
CA TYR A 107 8.54 14.42 0.88
C TYR A 107 7.08 14.64 0.48
N THR A 108 6.39 15.57 1.15
CA THR A 108 5.15 16.10 0.60
C THR A 108 5.45 16.89 -0.68
N PHE A 109 4.53 16.90 -1.63
CA PHE A 109 4.73 17.57 -2.93
C PHE A 109 5.13 19.04 -2.77
N ASP A 110 4.58 19.75 -1.78
CA ASP A 110 4.90 21.12 -1.44
C ASP A 110 6.22 21.30 -0.65
N ASN A 111 6.95 20.23 -0.39
CA ASN A 111 8.18 20.18 0.40
C ASN A 111 8.08 20.74 1.84
N ASN A 112 6.87 20.90 2.38
CA ASN A 112 6.64 21.43 3.72
C ASN A 112 6.88 20.40 4.83
N LYS A 113 6.98 19.11 4.46
CA LYS A 113 7.14 18.01 5.40
C LYS A 113 7.97 16.89 4.80
N VAL A 114 8.74 16.22 5.66
CA VAL A 114 9.39 14.92 5.38
C VAL A 114 8.86 13.87 6.34
N LEU A 115 8.39 12.76 5.80
CA LEU A 115 7.94 11.60 6.55
C LEU A 115 9.01 10.51 6.47
N PHE A 116 9.37 9.94 7.61
CA PHE A 116 10.24 8.78 7.69
C PHE A 116 9.46 7.60 8.24
N TYR A 117 9.44 6.51 7.49
CA TYR A 117 8.78 5.27 7.87
C TYR A 117 9.80 4.32 8.48
N PHE A 118 9.48 3.75 9.64
CA PHE A 118 10.38 2.87 10.35
C PHE A 118 9.67 1.70 11.03
N THR A 119 10.41 0.64 11.32
CA THR A 119 9.99 -0.45 12.20
C THR A 119 10.86 -0.49 13.45
N ALA A 120 10.27 -0.92 14.56
CA ALA A 120 10.96 -1.15 15.83
C ALA A 120 10.18 -2.15 16.67
N ASP A 121 10.87 -2.92 17.53
CA ASP A 121 10.25 -3.93 18.40
C ASP A 121 9.53 -3.33 19.62
N GLY A 122 9.69 -2.03 19.86
CA GLY A 122 9.09 -1.35 21.00
C GLY A 122 8.94 0.15 20.78
N ARG A 123 8.68 0.84 21.88
CA ARG A 123 8.58 2.30 21.88
C ARG A 123 9.98 2.92 21.83
N ILE A 124 10.26 3.76 20.86
CA ILE A 124 11.53 4.47 20.68
C ILE A 124 11.37 5.92 21.11
N ASP A 125 12.33 6.44 21.86
CA ASP A 125 12.45 7.88 22.10
C ASP A 125 13.30 8.51 21.00
N PHE A 126 12.66 9.17 20.07
CA PHE A 126 13.30 9.79 18.92
C PHE A 126 13.33 11.32 19.00
N ARG A 127 13.10 11.94 20.17
CA ARG A 127 13.04 13.41 20.33
C ARG A 127 14.32 14.10 19.86
N GLU A 128 15.47 13.57 20.25
CA GLU A 128 16.78 14.14 19.84
C GLU A 128 17.04 13.89 18.34
N LEU A 129 16.66 12.73 17.81
CA LEU A 129 16.74 12.43 16.37
C LEU A 129 15.91 13.44 15.57
N VAL A 130 14.67 13.73 15.99
CA VAL A 130 13.81 14.71 15.31
C VAL A 130 14.41 16.10 15.29
N LYS A 131 14.99 16.56 16.40
CA LYS A 131 15.68 17.87 16.47
C LYS A 131 16.86 17.91 15.50
N ASP A 132 17.68 16.86 15.50
CA ASP A 132 18.84 16.75 14.62
C ASP A 132 18.43 16.73 13.13
N LEU A 133 17.41 15.95 12.77
CA LEU A 133 16.86 15.93 11.41
C LEU A 133 16.25 17.27 11.00
N ALA A 134 15.50 17.94 11.89
CA ALA A 134 14.91 19.23 11.61
C ALA A 134 15.98 20.32 11.38
N SER A 135 17.12 20.25 12.06
CA SER A 135 18.25 21.16 11.83
C SER A 135 18.88 21.00 10.44
N VAL A 136 18.88 19.77 9.91
CA VAL A 136 19.44 19.45 8.59
C VAL A 136 18.48 19.80 7.47
N PHE A 137 17.23 19.34 7.57
CA PHE A 137 16.25 19.48 6.48
C PHE A 137 15.51 20.83 6.49
N LYS A 138 15.56 21.55 7.61
CA LYS A 138 14.86 22.85 7.80
C LYS A 138 13.37 22.80 7.45
N THR A 139 12.74 21.65 7.65
CA THR A 139 11.34 21.38 7.37
C THR A 139 10.73 20.54 8.49
N ARG A 140 9.41 20.37 8.48
CA ARG A 140 8.71 19.57 9.49
C ARG A 140 9.05 18.10 9.30
N ILE A 141 9.51 17.45 10.36
CA ILE A 141 9.85 16.03 10.40
C ILE A 141 8.69 15.25 11.05
N GLU A 142 8.28 14.17 10.40
CA GLU A 142 7.31 13.23 10.93
C GLU A 142 7.86 11.81 10.87
N LEU A 143 7.92 11.12 12.01
CA LEU A 143 8.34 9.73 12.12
C LEU A 143 7.11 8.85 12.28
N ARG A 144 6.96 7.86 11.40
CA ARG A 144 5.85 6.89 11.42
C ARG A 144 6.34 5.47 11.57
N GLN A 145 5.94 4.85 12.67
CA GLN A 145 6.16 3.42 12.82
C GLN A 145 5.17 2.66 11.95
N VAL A 146 5.68 1.70 11.16
CA VAL A 146 4.88 0.84 10.29
C VAL A 146 4.93 -0.61 10.75
N GLY A 147 3.88 -1.36 10.43
CA GLY A 147 3.82 -2.78 10.74
C GLY A 147 4.62 -3.61 9.74
N VAL A 148 4.96 -4.86 10.10
CA VAL A 148 5.76 -5.78 9.28
C VAL A 148 5.19 -6.04 7.89
N ARG A 149 3.86 -6.00 7.72
CA ARG A 149 3.24 -6.15 6.40
C ARG A 149 3.38 -4.88 5.57
N ASP A 150 3.27 -3.71 6.20
CA ASP A 150 3.45 -2.43 5.51
C ASP A 150 4.92 -2.23 5.11
N GLU A 151 5.86 -2.63 5.98
CA GLU A 151 7.28 -2.73 5.61
C GLU A 151 7.47 -3.57 4.36
N THR A 152 6.93 -4.81 4.37
CA THR A 152 7.01 -5.72 3.23
C THR A 152 6.36 -5.14 1.97
N LYS A 153 5.25 -4.40 2.13
CA LYS A 153 4.57 -3.72 1.03
C LYS A 153 5.42 -2.61 0.41
N ILE A 154 6.13 -1.84 1.24
CA ILE A 154 7.01 -0.75 0.78
C ILE A 154 8.25 -1.33 0.10
N VAL A 155 8.94 -2.26 0.75
CA VAL A 155 10.20 -2.84 0.25
C VAL A 155 9.98 -3.72 -0.97
N GLY A 156 8.86 -4.44 -1.05
CA GLY A 156 8.58 -5.38 -2.13
C GLY A 156 9.34 -6.69 -2.00
N GLY A 157 9.41 -7.43 -3.10
CA GLY A 157 10.12 -8.71 -3.21
C GLY A 157 9.33 -9.76 -3.97
N ILE A 158 9.81 -11.00 -3.89
CA ILE A 158 9.22 -12.17 -4.56
C ILE A 158 8.61 -13.08 -3.49
N GLY A 159 7.38 -13.53 -3.72
CA GLY A 159 6.69 -14.49 -2.88
C GLY A 159 7.18 -15.93 -3.07
N ILE A 160 6.76 -16.84 -2.18
CA ILE A 160 7.07 -18.28 -2.31
C ILE A 160 6.50 -18.90 -3.61
N CYS A 161 5.53 -18.25 -4.23
CA CYS A 161 4.94 -18.63 -5.52
C CYS A 161 5.76 -18.16 -6.74
N GLY A 162 6.93 -17.50 -6.53
CA GLY A 162 7.78 -16.96 -7.60
C GLY A 162 7.27 -15.67 -8.25
N ARG A 163 6.15 -15.09 -7.78
CA ARG A 163 5.58 -13.84 -8.29
C ARG A 163 5.94 -12.67 -7.39
N PRO A 164 5.92 -11.42 -7.91
CA PRO A 164 6.00 -10.23 -7.06
C PRO A 164 4.95 -10.29 -5.95
N LEU A 165 5.28 -9.77 -4.77
CA LEU A 165 4.39 -9.79 -3.61
C LEU A 165 3.05 -9.10 -3.93
N CYS A 166 1.94 -9.77 -3.65
CA CYS A 166 0.58 -9.25 -3.88
C CYS A 166 0.38 -7.87 -3.22
N CYS A 167 0.89 -7.71 -1.99
CA CYS A 167 0.81 -6.45 -1.25
C CYS A 167 1.62 -5.31 -1.89
N HIS A 168 2.67 -5.61 -2.63
CA HIS A 168 3.49 -4.62 -3.32
C HIS A 168 2.96 -4.29 -4.73
N SER A 169 2.28 -5.24 -5.38
CA SER A 169 1.86 -5.12 -6.78
C SER A 169 0.43 -4.60 -6.96
N TYR A 170 -0.57 -5.24 -6.36
CA TYR A 170 -1.98 -4.90 -6.62
C TYR A 170 -2.88 -4.84 -5.38
N LEU A 171 -2.54 -5.58 -4.31
CA LEU A 171 -3.41 -5.69 -3.14
C LEU A 171 -3.25 -4.45 -2.24
N SER A 172 -4.18 -3.52 -2.37
CA SER A 172 -4.14 -2.23 -1.67
C SER A 172 -4.63 -2.31 -0.23
N GLU A 173 -5.63 -3.17 0.04
CA GLU A 173 -6.27 -3.31 1.34
C GLU A 173 -6.09 -4.72 1.91
N PHE A 174 -6.05 -4.82 3.25
CA PHE A 174 -5.86 -6.08 3.94
C PHE A 174 -7.08 -6.40 4.80
N ILE A 175 -7.75 -7.48 4.44
CA ILE A 175 -8.82 -8.07 5.24
C ILE A 175 -8.18 -9.13 6.17
N PRO A 176 -8.70 -9.33 7.38
CA PRO A 176 -8.22 -10.39 8.26
C PRO A 176 -8.23 -11.76 7.59
N VAL A 177 -7.13 -12.50 7.75
CA VAL A 177 -6.95 -13.85 7.18
C VAL A 177 -7.04 -14.86 8.32
N SER A 178 -7.77 -15.95 8.10
CA SER A 178 -7.95 -17.04 9.05
C SER A 178 -7.27 -18.34 8.59
N ILE A 179 -6.98 -19.24 9.53
CA ILE A 179 -6.47 -20.58 9.23
C ILE A 179 -7.53 -21.42 8.49
N LYS A 180 -8.82 -21.11 8.67
CA LYS A 180 -9.92 -21.78 7.95
C LYS A 180 -9.74 -21.64 6.44
N MET A 181 -9.39 -20.45 5.95
CA MET A 181 -9.12 -20.19 4.52
C MET A 181 -7.99 -21.08 3.97
N ALA A 182 -6.95 -21.33 4.76
CA ALA A 182 -5.88 -22.24 4.34
C ALA A 182 -6.34 -23.68 4.25
N LYS A 183 -7.25 -24.12 5.14
CA LYS A 183 -7.86 -25.47 5.08
C LYS A 183 -8.75 -25.64 3.85
N GLU A 184 -9.58 -24.65 3.55
CA GLU A 184 -10.49 -24.64 2.38
C GLU A 184 -9.71 -24.68 1.06
N GLN A 185 -8.49 -24.14 1.06
CA GLN A 185 -7.56 -24.17 -0.08
C GLN A 185 -6.63 -25.40 -0.07
N ASN A 186 -6.91 -26.41 0.78
CA ASN A 186 -6.15 -27.65 0.89
C ASN A 186 -4.64 -27.44 1.15
N LEU A 187 -4.27 -26.34 1.81
CA LEU A 187 -2.88 -26.05 2.15
C LEU A 187 -2.48 -26.75 3.47
N SER A 188 -1.25 -27.27 3.49
CA SER A 188 -0.66 -27.76 4.73
C SER A 188 -0.62 -26.66 5.78
N LEU A 189 -1.08 -26.94 7.00
CA LEU A 189 -1.08 -25.97 8.12
C LEU A 189 0.30 -25.71 8.72
N ASN A 190 1.37 -26.16 8.06
CA ASN A 190 2.72 -25.83 8.45
C ASN A 190 2.91 -24.28 8.34
N PRO A 191 3.33 -23.60 9.43
CA PRO A 191 3.56 -22.15 9.43
C PRO A 191 4.43 -21.66 8.26
N THR A 192 5.43 -22.44 7.86
CA THR A 192 6.32 -22.08 6.73
C THR A 192 5.61 -22.08 5.37
N LYS A 193 4.47 -22.77 5.24
CA LYS A 193 3.70 -22.86 4.00
C LYS A 193 2.53 -21.88 3.91
N ILE A 194 2.03 -21.42 5.06
CA ILE A 194 0.88 -20.49 5.13
C ILE A 194 1.26 -19.07 5.54
N SER A 195 2.53 -18.83 5.91
CA SER A 195 3.03 -17.49 6.24
C SER A 195 3.68 -16.83 5.03
N GLY A 196 3.39 -15.56 4.86
CA GLY A 196 4.05 -14.72 3.88
C GLY A 196 5.42 -14.24 4.35
N VAL A 197 6.16 -13.57 3.49
CA VAL A 197 7.49 -12.98 3.79
C VAL A 197 7.44 -12.04 5.00
N CYS A 198 6.29 -11.39 5.27
CA CYS A 198 6.06 -10.54 6.44
C CYS A 198 5.85 -11.32 7.76
N GLY A 199 5.93 -12.66 7.76
CA GLY A 199 5.72 -13.50 8.94
C GLY A 199 4.24 -13.64 9.37
N ARG A 200 3.30 -13.03 8.67
CA ARG A 200 1.84 -13.17 8.92
C ARG A 200 1.23 -14.10 7.88
N LEU A 201 0.01 -14.61 8.14
CA LEU A 201 -0.73 -15.43 7.17
C LEU A 201 -0.77 -14.72 5.81
N MET A 202 -0.59 -15.49 4.74
CA MET A 202 -0.54 -14.98 3.37
C MET A 202 -1.84 -14.27 3.00
N CYS A 203 -1.74 -13.05 2.49
CA CYS A 203 -2.89 -12.24 2.08
C CYS A 203 -3.61 -12.81 0.84
N CYS A 204 -2.93 -13.59 0.01
CA CYS A 204 -3.55 -14.28 -1.12
C CYS A 204 -4.60 -15.29 -0.69
N LEU A 205 -4.51 -15.90 0.50
CA LEU A 205 -5.53 -16.80 1.03
C LEU A 205 -6.92 -16.15 1.01
N LYS A 206 -7.02 -14.91 1.50
CA LYS A 206 -8.30 -14.18 1.47
C LYS A 206 -8.65 -13.70 0.07
N ASN A 207 -7.67 -13.29 -0.72
CA ASN A 207 -7.90 -12.81 -2.08
C ASN A 207 -8.45 -13.90 -3.02
N GLU A 208 -8.10 -15.16 -2.76
CA GLU A 208 -8.47 -16.32 -3.57
C GLU A 208 -9.63 -17.13 -2.96
N GLU A 209 -10.08 -16.82 -1.74
CA GLU A 209 -11.06 -17.57 -0.96
C GLU A 209 -12.34 -17.84 -1.76
N GLU A 210 -12.96 -16.79 -2.31
CA GLU A 210 -14.23 -16.90 -3.05
C GLU A 210 -14.12 -17.84 -4.26
N THR A 211 -12.97 -17.79 -4.95
CA THR A 211 -12.72 -18.66 -6.11
C THR A 211 -12.63 -20.14 -5.67
N TYR A 212 -11.94 -20.42 -4.56
CA TYR A 212 -11.84 -21.76 -4.02
C TYR A 212 -13.18 -22.28 -3.51
N GLU A 213 -13.97 -21.43 -2.81
CA GLU A 213 -15.32 -21.78 -2.35
C GLU A 213 -16.23 -22.13 -3.54
N GLU A 214 -16.23 -21.32 -4.60
CA GLU A 214 -17.02 -21.56 -5.80
C GLU A 214 -16.61 -22.90 -6.48
N LEU A 215 -15.31 -23.12 -6.65
CA LEU A 215 -14.81 -24.32 -7.32
C LEU A 215 -15.07 -25.58 -6.46
N ASN A 216 -14.81 -25.52 -5.16
CA ASN A 216 -15.02 -26.63 -4.25
C ASN A 216 -16.50 -27.03 -4.16
N SER A 217 -17.43 -26.06 -4.29
CA SER A 217 -18.87 -26.37 -4.32
C SER A 217 -19.30 -27.23 -5.51
N LYS A 218 -18.50 -27.27 -6.56
CA LYS A 218 -18.74 -28.05 -7.79
C LYS A 218 -18.05 -29.42 -7.78
N LEU A 219 -17.17 -29.65 -6.79
CA LEU A 219 -16.42 -30.90 -6.65
C LEU A 219 -17.10 -31.84 -5.64
N PRO A 220 -16.96 -33.16 -5.81
CA PRO A 220 -17.41 -34.10 -4.82
C PRO A 220 -16.65 -33.96 -3.51
N ASN A 221 -17.32 -34.23 -2.40
CA ASN A 221 -16.70 -34.20 -1.08
C ASN A 221 -15.83 -35.44 -0.83
N VAL A 222 -14.91 -35.30 0.13
CA VAL A 222 -14.11 -36.48 0.56
C VAL A 222 -15.02 -37.54 1.14
N GLY A 223 -15.01 -38.73 0.51
CA GLY A 223 -15.85 -39.86 0.84
C GLY A 223 -17.04 -40.05 -0.09
N ASP A 224 -17.29 -39.15 -1.03
CA ASP A 224 -18.31 -39.32 -2.05
C ASP A 224 -17.86 -40.34 -3.10
N TYR A 225 -18.79 -41.12 -3.60
CA TYR A 225 -18.54 -42.00 -4.75
C TYR A 225 -18.71 -41.22 -6.05
N VAL A 226 -17.70 -41.27 -6.88
CA VAL A 226 -17.71 -40.64 -8.21
C VAL A 226 -17.50 -41.71 -9.29
N THR A 227 -18.17 -41.56 -10.40
CA THR A 227 -17.91 -42.41 -11.58
C THR A 227 -17.08 -41.61 -12.56
N THR A 228 -15.89 -42.12 -12.90
CA THR A 228 -15.03 -41.51 -13.93
C THR A 228 -15.57 -41.81 -15.32
N ASP A 229 -15.10 -41.06 -16.32
CA ASP A 229 -15.47 -41.30 -17.73
C ASP A 229 -15.11 -42.71 -18.21
N ASP A 230 -14.12 -43.35 -17.58
CA ASP A 230 -13.71 -44.75 -17.83
C ASP A 230 -14.57 -45.77 -17.07
N GLY A 231 -15.61 -45.34 -16.35
CA GLY A 231 -16.53 -46.21 -15.62
C GLY A 231 -16.00 -46.78 -14.30
N LEU A 232 -14.84 -46.30 -13.82
CA LEU A 232 -14.30 -46.64 -12.50
C LEU A 232 -15.09 -45.92 -11.38
N LYS A 233 -15.31 -46.63 -10.27
CA LYS A 233 -15.97 -46.09 -9.08
C LYS A 233 -15.01 -45.88 -7.93
#